data_3ec075016c36dc501e614dd1dbb19dbf
#
_entry.id   3ec075016c36dc501e614dd1dbb19dbf
#
_cell.length_a   1.000
_cell.length_b   1.000
_cell.length_c   1.000
_cell.angle_alpha   90.00
_cell.angle_beta   90.00
_cell.angle_gamma   90.00
#
_symmetry.space_group_name_H-M   'P 1'
#
loop_
_entity.id
_entity.type
_entity.pdbx_description
1 polymer ?
#
loop_
_entity_poly.entity_id
_entity_poly.type
_entity_poly.pdbx_seq_one_letter_code
_entity_poly.pdbx_strand_id
1 'polypeptide(L)'
;TSGQIRVNEKVVFDGADARTLSEAEIRKNRLHFGLVFQSFNLFPQYTVLKNCTLAKELMAKERPDFKTNKKQILDEIKTEGEAVLASVGLQEKMDYYPHQLSGGQQQRVAIARALMLQPDILCFDEPTSALDPELTGEVLKVIRGLADKKTTMVIVTHEMQFARDVSDKVLFLDKGMVAEYGSPEQVFEHPKEERTRQFLERYFEQ
;
A
#
# COMPACT_ATOMS: atom_id res chain seq x y z
N THR A 1 5.84 -2.94 23.70
CA THR A 1 6.40 -3.22 22.36
C THR A 1 7.86 -2.84 22.37
N SER A 2 8.73 -3.71 21.90
CA SER A 2 10.17 -3.45 21.79
C SER A 2 10.56 -3.49 20.31
N GLY A 3 11.77 -2.99 20.00
CA GLY A 3 12.30 -2.97 18.64
C GLY A 3 12.38 -1.57 18.04
N GLN A 4 12.95 -1.48 16.85
CA GLN A 4 13.23 -0.24 16.16
C GLN A 4 12.81 -0.34 14.69
N ILE A 5 12.17 0.70 14.17
CA ILE A 5 11.85 0.82 12.74
C ILE A 5 12.71 1.94 12.17
N ARG A 6 13.42 1.63 11.07
CA ARG A 6 14.23 2.61 10.34
C ARG A 6 13.74 2.71 8.89
N VAL A 7 13.71 3.95 8.38
CA VAL A 7 13.45 4.24 6.98
C VAL A 7 14.52 5.22 6.50
N ASN A 8 15.21 4.89 5.40
CA ASN A 8 16.33 5.68 4.88
C ASN A 8 17.34 6.05 5.99
N GLU A 9 17.78 5.04 6.76
CA GLU A 9 18.70 5.15 7.91
C GLU A 9 18.15 5.97 9.11
N LYS A 10 17.02 6.64 8.96
CA LYS A 10 16.38 7.41 10.02
C LYS A 10 15.51 6.51 10.88
N VAL A 11 15.66 6.61 12.20
CA VAL A 11 14.76 5.95 13.15
C VAL A 11 13.42 6.67 13.15
N VAL A 12 12.36 5.96 12.75
CA VAL A 12 10.97 6.48 12.76
C VAL A 12 10.17 5.97 13.95
N PHE A 13 10.62 4.87 14.56
CA PHE A 13 10.09 4.33 15.80
C PHE A 13 11.19 3.63 16.57
N ASP A 14 11.23 3.82 17.90
CA ASP A 14 12.10 3.10 18.83
C ASP A 14 11.30 2.76 20.10
N GLY A 15 11.08 1.47 20.32
CA GLY A 15 10.34 0.98 21.49
C GLY A 15 11.10 1.12 22.81
N ALA A 16 12.41 1.36 22.77
CA ALA A 16 13.24 1.63 23.95
C ALA A 16 13.35 3.13 24.29
N ASP A 17 12.95 4.01 23.35
CA ASP A 17 12.99 5.45 23.57
C ASP A 17 11.76 5.91 24.37
N ALA A 18 12.00 6.35 25.59
CA ALA A 18 10.95 6.86 26.48
C ALA A 18 10.40 8.24 26.10
N ARG A 19 10.95 8.90 25.05
CA ARG A 19 10.46 10.19 24.61
C ARG A 19 9.06 10.04 24.01
N THR A 20 8.18 10.91 24.43
CA THR A 20 6.89 11.06 23.78
C THR A 20 7.07 11.94 22.55
N LEU A 21 6.89 11.37 21.36
CA LEU A 21 6.90 12.12 20.10
C LEU A 21 5.70 13.07 20.05
N SER A 22 5.92 14.27 19.53
CA SER A 22 4.84 15.22 19.27
C SER A 22 3.93 14.68 18.14
N GLU A 23 2.67 15.11 18.11
CA GLU A 23 1.71 14.79 17.04
C GLU A 23 2.27 15.13 15.64
N ALA A 24 3.02 16.24 15.53
CA ALA A 24 3.65 16.65 14.28
C ALA A 24 4.74 15.66 13.82
N GLU A 25 5.58 15.18 14.76
CA GLU A 25 6.61 14.18 14.47
C GLU A 25 6.00 12.83 14.10
N ILE A 26 4.96 12.40 14.82
CA ILE A 26 4.22 11.16 14.50
C ILE A 26 3.63 11.26 13.09
N ARG A 27 2.98 12.39 12.76
CA ARG A 27 2.43 12.63 11.42
C ARG A 27 3.51 12.56 10.35
N LYS A 28 4.65 13.23 10.56
CA LYS A 28 5.78 13.22 9.63
C LYS A 28 6.35 11.82 9.43
N ASN A 29 6.48 11.03 10.49
CA ASN A 29 6.99 9.67 10.41
C ASN A 29 5.99 8.74 9.69
N ARG A 30 4.68 8.95 9.83
CA ARG A 30 3.65 8.18 9.11
C ARG A 30 3.66 8.43 7.60
N LEU A 31 4.11 9.59 7.13
CA LEU A 31 4.20 9.89 5.70
C LEU A 31 5.21 9.02 4.95
N HIS A 32 6.14 8.38 5.64
CA HIS A 32 7.03 7.39 5.04
C HIS A 32 6.28 6.13 4.57
N PHE A 33 5.05 5.89 5.05
CA PHE A 33 4.28 4.67 4.78
C PHE A 33 2.97 5.00 4.08
N GLY A 34 2.73 4.36 2.95
CA GLY A 34 1.42 4.29 2.32
C GLY A 34 0.74 2.98 2.71
N LEU A 35 -0.48 3.04 3.24
CA LEU A 35 -1.22 1.86 3.69
C LEU A 35 -2.39 1.57 2.75
N VAL A 36 -2.48 0.34 2.28
CA VAL A 36 -3.59 -0.20 1.50
C VAL A 36 -4.16 -1.39 2.26
N PHE A 37 -5.38 -1.26 2.74
CA PHE A 37 -6.05 -2.26 3.57
C PHE A 37 -6.89 -3.23 2.75
N GLN A 38 -7.25 -4.35 3.33
CA GLN A 38 -8.20 -5.32 2.82
C GLN A 38 -9.55 -4.66 2.46
N SER A 39 -10.10 -3.86 3.37
CA SER A 39 -11.25 -3.01 3.10
C SER A 39 -10.78 -1.72 2.45
N PHE A 40 -11.42 -1.28 1.40
CA PHE A 40 -11.00 -0.13 0.57
C PHE A 40 -10.94 1.19 1.34
N ASN A 41 -11.79 1.33 2.38
CA ASN A 41 -11.85 2.49 3.28
C ASN A 41 -11.91 3.83 2.53
N LEU A 42 -12.67 3.86 1.43
CA LEU A 42 -12.91 5.08 0.68
C LEU A 42 -13.96 5.94 1.38
N PHE A 43 -13.83 7.25 1.25
CA PHE A 43 -14.83 8.20 1.71
C PHE A 43 -16.02 8.18 0.76
N PRO A 44 -17.20 7.68 1.17
CA PRO A 44 -18.33 7.45 0.27
C PRO A 44 -18.94 8.75 -0.28
N GLN A 45 -18.76 9.87 0.44
CA GLN A 45 -19.25 11.19 0.07
C GLN A 45 -18.36 11.93 -0.94
N TYR A 46 -17.17 11.40 -1.24
CA TYR A 46 -16.22 12.02 -2.16
C TYR A 46 -16.09 11.23 -3.46
N THR A 47 -15.82 11.94 -4.55
CA THR A 47 -15.50 11.32 -5.84
C THR A 47 -14.16 10.56 -5.76
N VAL A 48 -13.88 9.75 -6.76
CA VAL A 48 -12.61 9.02 -6.93
C VAL A 48 -11.43 9.98 -6.88
N LEU A 49 -11.46 11.06 -7.66
CA LEU A 49 -10.40 12.07 -7.67
C LEU A 49 -10.23 12.70 -6.30
N LYS A 50 -11.35 13.04 -5.62
CA LYS A 50 -11.29 13.65 -4.30
C LYS A 50 -10.76 12.68 -3.23
N ASN A 51 -11.10 11.40 -3.29
CA ASN A 51 -10.51 10.37 -2.44
C ASN A 51 -8.99 10.30 -2.60
N CYS A 52 -8.50 10.44 -3.83
CA CYS A 52 -7.07 10.43 -4.14
C CYS A 52 -6.35 11.69 -3.62
N THR A 53 -6.91 12.90 -3.86
CA THR A 53 -6.24 14.18 -3.62
C THR A 53 -6.37 14.74 -2.22
N LEU A 54 -7.38 14.30 -1.46
CA LEU A 54 -7.79 14.91 -0.18
C LEU A 54 -6.64 15.13 0.81
N ALA A 55 -5.83 14.09 1.04
CA ALA A 55 -4.75 14.15 2.01
C ALA A 55 -3.70 15.20 1.61
N LYS A 56 -3.33 15.26 0.34
CA LYS A 56 -2.36 16.23 -0.19
C LYS A 56 -2.90 17.66 -0.15
N GLU A 57 -4.19 17.84 -0.41
CA GLU A 57 -4.85 19.15 -0.26
C GLU A 57 -4.87 19.63 1.21
N LEU A 58 -5.08 18.71 2.16
CA LEU A 58 -5.04 19.04 3.59
C LEU A 58 -3.62 19.46 4.03
N MET A 59 -2.59 18.72 3.57
CA MET A 59 -1.20 19.06 3.83
C MET A 59 -0.83 20.41 3.18
N ALA A 60 -1.32 20.69 1.99
CA ALA A 60 -1.05 21.92 1.29
C ALA A 60 -1.58 23.15 2.04
N LYS A 61 -2.66 23.02 2.82
CA LYS A 61 -3.19 24.12 3.66
C LYS A 61 -2.23 24.58 4.77
N GLU A 62 -1.29 23.73 5.17
CA GLU A 62 -0.27 24.04 6.18
C GLU A 62 0.93 24.81 5.57
N ARG A 63 1.00 24.95 4.24
CA ARG A 63 2.07 25.68 3.55
C ARG A 63 1.92 27.19 3.75
N PRO A 64 3.03 27.93 3.99
CA PRO A 64 3.01 29.38 4.15
C PRO A 64 2.41 30.13 2.96
N ASP A 65 2.68 29.63 1.73
CA ASP A 65 2.26 30.22 0.46
C ASP A 65 0.83 29.82 0.01
N PHE A 66 0.14 28.96 0.79
CA PHE A 66 -1.17 28.43 0.38
C PHE A 66 -2.22 29.52 0.15
N LYS A 67 -2.26 30.55 1.01
CA LYS A 67 -3.27 31.62 0.87
C LYS A 67 -3.06 32.43 -0.41
N THR A 68 -1.81 32.66 -0.80
CA THR A 68 -1.44 33.47 -1.97
C THR A 68 -1.60 32.67 -3.28
N ASN A 69 -1.21 31.39 -3.26
CA ASN A 69 -1.13 30.55 -4.45
C ASN A 69 -2.17 29.42 -4.47
N LYS A 70 -3.26 29.56 -3.70
CA LYS A 70 -4.25 28.50 -3.49
C LYS A 70 -4.74 27.83 -4.76
N LYS A 71 -5.11 28.62 -5.78
CA LYS A 71 -5.66 28.10 -7.03
C LYS A 71 -4.61 27.24 -7.73
N GLN A 72 -3.41 27.77 -7.91
CA GLN A 72 -2.31 27.06 -8.57
C GLN A 72 -1.97 25.74 -7.84
N ILE A 73 -1.83 25.78 -6.51
CA ILE A 73 -1.51 24.60 -5.69
C ILE A 73 -2.58 23.51 -5.84
N LEU A 74 -3.87 23.90 -5.83
CA LEU A 74 -4.96 22.94 -5.98
C LEU A 74 -5.04 22.38 -7.40
N ASP A 75 -4.76 23.17 -8.42
CA ASP A 75 -4.71 22.72 -9.82
C ASP A 75 -3.54 21.75 -10.05
N GLU A 76 -2.38 22.01 -9.45
CA GLU A 76 -1.22 21.09 -9.47
C GLU A 76 -1.56 19.75 -8.80
N ILE A 77 -2.18 19.77 -7.60
CA ILE A 77 -2.60 18.56 -6.89
C ILE A 77 -3.63 17.77 -7.70
N LYS A 78 -4.57 18.46 -8.35
CA LYS A 78 -5.56 17.85 -9.22
C LYS A 78 -4.90 17.12 -10.39
N THR A 79 -4.02 17.80 -11.11
CA THR A 79 -3.28 17.23 -12.25
C THR A 79 -2.47 16.00 -11.84
N GLU A 80 -1.81 16.04 -10.68
CA GLU A 80 -1.08 14.90 -10.14
C GLU A 80 -2.03 13.75 -9.79
N GLY A 81 -3.17 14.04 -9.17
CA GLY A 81 -4.20 13.04 -8.87
C GLY A 81 -4.75 12.36 -10.12
N GLU A 82 -5.00 13.14 -11.19
CA GLU A 82 -5.42 12.61 -12.49
C GLU A 82 -4.36 11.67 -13.09
N ALA A 83 -3.08 12.05 -13.03
CA ALA A 83 -1.98 11.21 -13.50
C ALA A 83 -1.84 9.91 -12.69
N VAL A 84 -1.97 9.98 -11.36
CA VAL A 84 -1.93 8.78 -10.49
C VAL A 84 -3.11 7.86 -10.79
N LEU A 85 -4.33 8.39 -10.92
CA LEU A 85 -5.51 7.59 -11.27
C LEU A 85 -5.39 6.95 -12.65
N ALA A 86 -4.83 7.66 -13.62
CA ALA A 86 -4.54 7.10 -14.94
C ALA A 86 -3.54 5.93 -14.85
N SER A 87 -2.53 6.02 -13.99
CA SER A 87 -1.52 4.96 -13.81
C SER A 87 -2.09 3.65 -13.25
N VAL A 88 -3.25 3.70 -12.60
CA VAL A 88 -3.98 2.53 -12.09
C VAL A 88 -5.22 2.19 -12.96
N GLY A 89 -5.35 2.80 -14.14
CA GLY A 89 -6.41 2.51 -15.11
C GLY A 89 -7.79 3.05 -14.73
N LEU A 90 -7.86 4.21 -14.06
CA LEU A 90 -9.11 4.82 -13.58
C LEU A 90 -9.35 6.24 -14.15
N GLN A 91 -8.72 6.59 -15.28
CA GLN A 91 -8.82 7.91 -15.90
C GLN A 91 -10.27 8.31 -16.25
N GLU A 92 -11.12 7.34 -16.61
CA GLU A 92 -12.53 7.59 -16.97
C GLU A 92 -13.50 7.56 -15.77
N LYS A 93 -12.97 7.32 -14.56
CA LYS A 93 -13.76 7.13 -13.35
C LYS A 93 -13.57 8.24 -12.30
N MET A 94 -12.88 9.31 -12.63
CA MET A 94 -12.46 10.34 -11.68
C MET A 94 -13.62 11.04 -10.97
N ASP A 95 -14.75 11.23 -11.67
CA ASP A 95 -15.95 11.89 -11.14
C ASP A 95 -16.95 10.92 -10.50
N TYR A 96 -16.68 9.61 -10.55
CA TYR A 96 -17.52 8.59 -9.95
C TYR A 96 -17.35 8.58 -8.42
N TYR A 97 -18.40 8.10 -7.75
CA TYR A 97 -18.38 7.85 -6.31
C TYR A 97 -18.10 6.38 -6.02
N PRO A 98 -17.59 6.01 -4.81
CA PRO A 98 -17.26 4.63 -4.47
C PRO A 98 -18.36 3.62 -4.75
N HIS A 99 -19.60 3.93 -4.47
CA HIS A 99 -20.76 3.05 -4.71
C HIS A 99 -21.05 2.75 -6.20
N GLN A 100 -20.44 3.48 -7.11
CA GLN A 100 -20.56 3.29 -8.56
C GLN A 100 -19.44 2.44 -9.14
N LEU A 101 -18.53 1.95 -8.29
CA LEU A 101 -17.33 1.22 -8.69
C LEU A 101 -17.42 -0.27 -8.27
N SER A 102 -16.82 -1.15 -9.07
CA SER A 102 -16.57 -2.53 -8.66
C SER A 102 -15.57 -2.58 -7.50
N GLY A 103 -15.51 -3.70 -6.75
CA GLY A 103 -14.55 -3.89 -5.67
C GLY A 103 -13.10 -3.69 -6.14
N GLY A 104 -12.71 -4.25 -7.28
CA GLY A 104 -11.38 -4.08 -7.85
C GLY A 104 -11.08 -2.63 -8.25
N GLN A 105 -12.07 -1.88 -8.73
CA GLN A 105 -11.92 -0.44 -8.99
C GLN A 105 -11.75 0.34 -7.68
N GLN A 106 -12.52 0.03 -6.64
CA GLN A 106 -12.38 0.66 -5.32
C GLN A 106 -10.99 0.40 -4.72
N GLN A 107 -10.47 -0.81 -4.84
CA GLN A 107 -9.12 -1.14 -4.37
C GLN A 107 -8.05 -0.36 -5.15
N ARG A 108 -8.21 -0.22 -6.47
CA ARG A 108 -7.29 0.61 -7.27
C ARG A 108 -7.35 2.09 -6.88
N VAL A 109 -8.50 2.62 -6.46
CA VAL A 109 -8.59 3.97 -5.87
C VAL A 109 -7.83 4.04 -4.54
N ALA A 110 -7.94 3.02 -3.68
CA ALA A 110 -7.20 2.97 -2.42
C ALA A 110 -5.67 2.94 -2.66
N ILE A 111 -5.21 2.20 -3.67
CA ILE A 111 -3.80 2.20 -4.11
C ILE A 111 -3.39 3.60 -4.61
N ALA A 112 -4.18 4.22 -5.50
CA ALA A 112 -3.92 5.56 -6.00
C ALA A 112 -3.83 6.60 -4.87
N ARG A 113 -4.72 6.53 -3.88
CA ARG A 113 -4.71 7.38 -2.69
C ARG A 113 -3.40 7.24 -1.90
N ALA A 114 -2.90 6.01 -1.74
CA ALA A 114 -1.63 5.78 -1.05
C ALA A 114 -0.44 6.31 -1.86
N LEU A 115 -0.42 6.11 -3.18
CA LEU A 115 0.60 6.60 -4.09
C LEU A 115 0.68 8.12 -4.15
N MET A 116 -0.46 8.81 -4.00
CA MET A 116 -0.55 10.28 -4.08
C MET A 116 0.34 11.00 -3.06
N LEU A 117 0.63 10.37 -1.92
CA LEU A 117 1.50 10.91 -0.89
C LEU A 117 2.98 10.61 -1.12
N GLN A 118 3.32 9.87 -2.18
CA GLN A 118 4.69 9.50 -2.55
C GLN A 118 5.47 8.89 -1.36
N PRO A 119 4.95 7.85 -0.70
CA PRO A 119 5.59 7.26 0.45
C PRO A 119 6.88 6.53 0.07
N ASP A 120 7.81 6.40 1.03
CA ASP A 120 9.02 5.58 0.83
C ASP A 120 8.70 4.09 0.74
N ILE A 121 7.65 3.64 1.44
CA ILE A 121 7.24 2.24 1.54
C ILE A 121 5.73 2.13 1.38
N LEU A 122 5.26 1.25 0.48
CA LEU A 122 3.86 0.86 0.38
C LEU A 122 3.62 -0.43 1.15
N CYS A 123 2.66 -0.41 2.06
CA CYS A 123 2.24 -1.59 2.82
C CYS A 123 0.85 -2.03 2.34
N PHE A 124 0.74 -3.27 1.91
CA PHE A 124 -0.50 -3.90 1.49
C PHE A 124 -0.90 -4.96 2.51
N ASP A 125 -2.11 -4.86 3.02
CA ASP A 125 -2.69 -5.81 3.95
C ASP A 125 -3.82 -6.55 3.24
N GLU A 126 -3.53 -7.75 2.72
CA GLU A 126 -4.47 -8.61 1.99
C GLU A 126 -5.26 -7.87 0.89
N PRO A 127 -4.61 -7.23 -0.10
CA PRO A 127 -5.25 -6.30 -1.02
C PRO A 127 -6.31 -6.92 -1.93
N THR A 128 -6.42 -8.25 -1.98
CA THR A 128 -7.34 -8.98 -2.85
C THR A 128 -8.41 -9.78 -2.12
N SER A 129 -8.29 -9.96 -0.80
CA SER A 129 -9.15 -10.89 -0.04
C SER A 129 -10.64 -10.47 0.04
N ALA A 130 -10.94 -9.19 -0.21
CA ALA A 130 -12.32 -8.69 -0.29
C ALA A 130 -12.87 -8.66 -1.74
N LEU A 131 -12.19 -9.29 -2.69
CA LEU A 131 -12.53 -9.27 -4.12
C LEU A 131 -12.97 -10.65 -4.62
N ASP A 132 -13.85 -10.63 -5.60
CA ASP A 132 -14.14 -11.81 -6.40
C ASP A 132 -12.90 -12.22 -7.22
N PRO A 133 -12.69 -13.52 -7.48
CA PRO A 133 -11.52 -14.02 -8.21
C PRO A 133 -11.29 -13.35 -9.57
N GLU A 134 -12.38 -12.99 -10.27
CA GLU A 134 -12.32 -12.32 -11.58
C GLU A 134 -11.70 -10.91 -11.47
N LEU A 135 -11.87 -10.22 -10.33
CA LEU A 135 -11.39 -8.86 -10.10
C LEU A 135 -9.98 -8.81 -9.48
N THR A 136 -9.54 -9.92 -8.87
CA THR A 136 -8.23 -10.06 -8.23
C THR A 136 -7.10 -9.78 -9.22
N GLY A 137 -7.17 -10.32 -10.43
CA GLY A 137 -6.14 -10.18 -11.46
C GLY A 137 -5.82 -8.72 -11.83
N GLU A 138 -6.83 -7.85 -11.88
CA GLU A 138 -6.63 -6.43 -12.21
C GLU A 138 -5.84 -5.69 -11.12
N VAL A 139 -6.12 -5.99 -9.85
CA VAL A 139 -5.41 -5.38 -8.71
C VAL A 139 -3.98 -5.89 -8.62
N LEU A 140 -3.77 -7.20 -8.76
CA LEU A 140 -2.43 -7.80 -8.77
C LEU A 140 -1.57 -7.26 -9.92
N LYS A 141 -2.16 -7.01 -11.10
CA LYS A 141 -1.46 -6.38 -12.23
C LYS A 141 -0.97 -4.97 -11.89
N VAL A 142 -1.77 -4.17 -11.18
CA VAL A 142 -1.33 -2.84 -10.73
C VAL A 142 -0.17 -2.96 -9.75
N ILE A 143 -0.25 -3.85 -8.76
CA ILE A 143 0.81 -4.04 -7.77
C ILE A 143 2.09 -4.56 -8.45
N ARG A 144 2.00 -5.49 -9.41
CA ARG A 144 3.13 -5.96 -10.22
C ARG A 144 3.81 -4.80 -10.96
N GLY A 145 3.02 -3.92 -11.58
CA GLY A 145 3.56 -2.73 -12.25
C GLY A 145 4.28 -1.74 -11.32
N LEU A 146 3.96 -1.74 -10.01
CA LEU A 146 4.71 -0.99 -9.00
C LEU A 146 6.03 -1.69 -8.64
N ALA A 147 6.04 -3.03 -8.57
CA ALA A 147 7.26 -3.82 -8.38
C ALA A 147 8.25 -3.60 -9.52
N ASP A 148 7.78 -3.61 -10.77
CA ASP A 148 8.61 -3.36 -11.96
C ASP A 148 9.28 -1.97 -11.93
N LYS A 149 8.65 -0.99 -11.28
CA LYS A 149 9.21 0.35 -11.04
C LYS A 149 10.12 0.43 -9.81
N LYS A 150 10.44 -0.72 -9.19
CA LYS A 150 11.27 -0.82 -7.98
C LYS A 150 10.71 -0.05 -6.77
N THR A 151 9.41 0.06 -6.67
CA THR A 151 8.76 0.62 -5.48
C THR A 151 9.00 -0.32 -4.30
N THR A 152 9.48 0.21 -3.17
CA THR A 152 9.63 -0.59 -1.95
C THR A 152 8.25 -0.94 -1.39
N MET A 153 7.98 -2.23 -1.24
CA MET A 153 6.67 -2.72 -0.79
C MET A 153 6.81 -3.79 0.29
N VAL A 154 5.86 -3.80 1.22
CA VAL A 154 5.61 -4.91 2.14
C VAL A 154 4.20 -5.40 1.86
N ILE A 155 4.05 -6.66 1.46
CA ILE A 155 2.77 -7.21 1.04
C ILE A 155 2.43 -8.41 1.92
N VAL A 156 1.32 -8.34 2.64
CA VAL A 156 0.69 -9.49 3.29
C VAL A 156 -0.35 -10.03 2.31
N THR A 157 -0.22 -11.29 1.92
CA THR A 157 -1.09 -11.91 0.92
C THR A 157 -1.17 -13.42 1.09
N HIS A 158 -2.28 -13.99 0.66
CA HIS A 158 -2.47 -15.43 0.46
C HIS A 158 -2.34 -15.85 -1.03
N GLU A 159 -2.05 -14.91 -1.92
CA GLU A 159 -1.81 -15.18 -3.34
C GLU A 159 -0.37 -15.69 -3.54
N MET A 160 -0.14 -16.99 -3.30
CA MET A 160 1.22 -17.56 -3.28
C MET A 160 1.95 -17.45 -4.60
N GLN A 161 1.26 -17.66 -5.71
CA GLN A 161 1.87 -17.52 -7.04
C GLN A 161 2.30 -16.07 -7.28
N PHE A 162 1.46 -15.11 -6.91
CA PHE A 162 1.80 -13.69 -7.03
C PHE A 162 3.00 -13.34 -6.13
N ALA A 163 3.00 -13.79 -4.86
CA ALA A 163 4.11 -13.57 -3.94
C ALA A 163 5.43 -14.14 -4.48
N ARG A 164 5.40 -15.36 -5.05
CA ARG A 164 6.56 -15.98 -5.69
C ARG A 164 7.10 -15.16 -6.85
N ASP A 165 6.20 -14.63 -7.71
CA ASP A 165 6.58 -13.94 -8.95
C ASP A 165 7.11 -12.51 -8.74
N VAL A 166 6.70 -11.82 -7.65
CA VAL A 166 6.98 -10.38 -7.49
C VAL A 166 7.91 -10.03 -6.35
N SER A 167 8.13 -10.94 -5.39
CA SER A 167 8.91 -10.59 -4.20
C SER A 167 10.40 -10.84 -4.39
N ASP A 168 11.22 -9.96 -3.82
CA ASP A 168 12.67 -10.19 -3.65
C ASP A 168 12.95 -11.03 -2.40
N LYS A 169 12.07 -10.92 -1.39
CA LYS A 169 12.17 -11.64 -0.12
C LYS A 169 10.79 -12.10 0.34
N VAL A 170 10.75 -13.28 0.90
CA VAL A 170 9.55 -13.89 1.48
C VAL A 170 9.79 -14.15 2.95
N LEU A 171 8.78 -13.86 3.75
CA LEU A 171 8.77 -14.08 5.18
C LEU A 171 7.51 -14.87 5.53
N PHE A 172 7.69 -16.11 6.01
CA PHE A 172 6.59 -16.93 6.49
C PHE A 172 6.43 -16.77 7.99
N LEU A 173 5.23 -16.38 8.41
CA LEU A 173 4.86 -16.21 9.82
C LEU A 173 3.98 -17.37 10.28
N ASP A 174 4.34 -18.00 11.39
CA ASP A 174 3.48 -18.95 12.10
C ASP A 174 3.43 -18.60 13.59
N LYS A 175 2.23 -18.57 14.15
CA LYS A 175 1.99 -18.26 15.58
C LYS A 175 2.66 -16.97 16.08
N GLY A 176 2.71 -15.94 15.21
CA GLY A 176 3.30 -14.65 15.55
C GLY A 176 4.83 -14.59 15.55
N MET A 177 5.49 -15.64 15.07
CA MET A 177 6.94 -15.71 14.92
C MET A 177 7.33 -15.92 13.46
N VAL A 178 8.52 -15.44 13.09
CA VAL A 178 9.11 -15.72 11.79
C VAL A 178 9.53 -17.19 11.78
N ALA A 179 8.80 -18.00 11.01
CA ALA A 179 9.14 -19.42 10.83
C ALA A 179 10.21 -19.58 9.75
N GLU A 180 10.08 -18.86 8.64
CA GLU A 180 11.08 -18.91 7.56
C GLU A 180 11.23 -17.57 6.88
N TYR A 181 12.44 -17.29 6.38
CA TYR A 181 12.81 -16.08 5.65
C TYR A 181 13.84 -16.39 4.58
N GLY A 182 13.61 -15.95 3.34
CA GLY A 182 14.53 -16.19 2.24
C GLY A 182 14.13 -15.53 0.93
N SER A 183 14.79 -15.95 -0.15
CA SER A 183 14.33 -15.64 -1.51
C SER A 183 13.05 -16.43 -1.82
N PRO A 184 12.26 -16.03 -2.83
CA PRO A 184 11.12 -16.83 -3.29
C PRO A 184 11.50 -18.29 -3.59
N GLU A 185 12.59 -18.54 -4.31
CA GLU A 185 13.08 -19.88 -4.61
C GLU A 185 13.36 -20.69 -3.33
N GLN A 186 14.01 -20.06 -2.32
CA GLN A 186 14.31 -20.75 -1.06
C GLN A 186 13.04 -21.12 -0.29
N VAL A 187 12.07 -20.22 -0.21
CA VAL A 187 10.89 -20.43 0.62
C VAL A 187 9.83 -21.29 -0.09
N PHE A 188 9.61 -21.10 -1.39
CA PHE A 188 8.58 -21.81 -2.13
C PHE A 188 9.03 -23.15 -2.73
N GLU A 189 10.31 -23.28 -3.13
CA GLU A 189 10.79 -24.48 -3.83
C GLU A 189 11.64 -25.36 -2.91
N HIS A 190 12.38 -24.75 -1.97
CA HIS A 190 13.29 -25.44 -1.08
C HIS A 190 13.11 -25.04 0.40
N PRO A 191 11.88 -25.11 0.95
CA PRO A 191 11.62 -24.71 2.31
C PRO A 191 12.39 -25.59 3.29
N LYS A 192 13.07 -24.97 4.26
CA LYS A 192 13.87 -25.66 5.28
C LYS A 192 13.01 -26.11 6.45
N GLU A 193 12.04 -25.26 6.81
CA GLU A 193 11.17 -25.49 7.96
C GLU A 193 10.04 -26.44 7.61
N GLU A 194 9.83 -27.45 8.43
CA GLU A 194 8.75 -28.45 8.26
C GLU A 194 7.37 -27.77 8.20
N ARG A 195 7.17 -26.73 8.98
CA ARG A 195 5.91 -26.01 9.04
C ARG A 195 5.62 -25.27 7.73
N THR A 196 6.66 -24.72 7.09
CA THR A 196 6.55 -24.07 5.77
C THR A 196 6.18 -25.09 4.70
N ARG A 197 6.84 -26.27 4.70
CA ARG A 197 6.52 -27.38 3.77
C ARG A 197 5.06 -27.79 3.87
N GLN A 198 4.58 -28.07 5.09
CA GLN A 198 3.19 -28.49 5.33
C GLN A 198 2.17 -27.43 4.90
N PHE A 199 2.51 -26.14 5.03
CA PHE A 199 1.64 -25.05 4.58
C PHE A 199 1.58 -25.01 3.04
N LEU A 200 2.72 -25.07 2.37
CA LEU A 200 2.82 -24.99 0.91
C LEU A 200 2.21 -26.23 0.23
N GLU A 201 2.44 -27.45 0.75
CA GLU A 201 1.82 -28.67 0.25
C GLU A 201 0.30 -28.53 0.21
N ARG A 202 -0.33 -28.09 1.31
CA ARG A 202 -1.79 -27.88 1.37
C ARG A 202 -2.30 -26.85 0.38
N TYR A 203 -1.45 -25.88 0.02
CA TYR A 203 -1.82 -24.80 -0.90
C TYR A 203 -1.72 -25.23 -2.37
N PHE A 204 -0.72 -26.00 -2.74
CA PHE A 204 -0.50 -26.45 -4.12
C PHE A 204 -1.19 -27.77 -4.48
N GLU A 205 -1.75 -28.50 -3.51
CA GLU A 205 -2.58 -29.68 -3.72
C GLU A 205 -4.06 -29.36 -4.02
N GLN A 206 -4.47 -28.10 -3.94
CA GLN A 206 -5.81 -27.62 -4.31
C GLN A 206 -5.83 -27.08 -5.75
#